data_0afd7cefe34f66ed83e983de29e61289
#
_entry.id   0afd7cefe34f66ed83e983de29e61289
#
_cell.length_a   1.000
_cell.length_b   1.000
_cell.length_c   1.000
_cell.angle_alpha   90.00
_cell.angle_beta   90.00
_cell.angle_gamma   90.00
#
_symmetry.space_group_name_H-M   'P 1'
#
loop_
_entity.id
_entity.type
_entity.pdbx_description
1 polymer ?
#
loop_
_entity_poly.entity_id
_entity_poly.type
_entity_poly.pdbx_seq_one_letter_code
_entity_poly.pdbx_strand_id
1 'polypeptide(L)'
;MVMLGCGIISAPPKMPVEQRLCALHRELQRIIEEFQPVEVAVEEPFVAGNARSALAIGRAQAVAILAAAQAQLPVSRYMPTQVKQLVTSYGRSGKEQVRQVVKLQLGVSDLPEASDAADALAVAICHLNQQHLNRVLNRGY
;
A
#
# COMPACT_ATOMS: atom_id res chain seq x y z
N MET A 1 5.11 8.69 -13.37
CA MET A 1 4.12 8.54 -12.28
C MET A 1 3.94 9.86 -11.55
N VAL A 2 2.75 10.15 -11.04
CA VAL A 2 2.48 11.36 -10.24
C VAL A 2 1.77 10.93 -8.97
N MET A 3 2.25 11.39 -7.82
CA MET A 3 1.60 11.18 -6.53
C MET A 3 0.49 12.23 -6.35
N LEU A 4 -0.75 11.79 -6.23
CA LEU A 4 -1.91 12.66 -6.00
C LEU A 4 -2.12 12.97 -4.52
N GLY A 5 -1.78 12.03 -3.65
CA GLY A 5 -1.89 12.17 -2.21
C GLY A 5 -1.15 11.07 -1.47
N CYS A 6 -0.81 11.33 -0.22
CA CYS A 6 -0.18 10.38 0.68
C CYS A 6 -0.48 10.79 2.12
N GLY A 7 -0.65 9.83 3.01
CA GLY A 7 -0.93 10.12 4.41
C GLY A 7 -0.99 8.88 5.28
N ILE A 8 -1.34 9.10 6.55
CA ILE A 8 -1.54 8.05 7.55
C ILE A 8 -2.93 8.19 8.16
N ILE A 9 -3.63 7.07 8.27
CA ILE A 9 -4.84 6.97 9.05
C ILE A 9 -4.45 6.47 10.44
N SER A 10 -4.67 7.28 11.46
CA SER A 10 -4.37 6.95 12.84
C SER A 10 -5.61 6.99 13.72
N ALA A 11 -5.61 6.16 14.76
CA ALA A 11 -6.63 6.17 15.80
C ALA A 11 -5.96 6.19 17.18
N PRO A 12 -6.59 6.81 18.21
CA PRO A 12 -6.02 6.85 19.56
C PRO A 12 -5.66 5.44 20.07
N PRO A 13 -4.48 5.25 20.70
CA PRO A 13 -4.02 3.92 21.15
C PRO A 13 -4.95 3.24 22.16
N LYS A 14 -5.68 4.03 22.95
CA LYS A 14 -6.63 3.56 23.96
C LYS A 14 -8.03 3.25 23.42
N MET A 15 -8.28 3.57 22.14
CA MET A 15 -9.58 3.28 21.53
C MET A 15 -9.77 1.76 21.39
N PRO A 16 -10.96 1.20 21.73
CA PRO A 16 -11.29 -0.19 21.49
C PRO A 16 -11.08 -0.61 20.05
N VAL A 17 -10.67 -1.86 19.82
CA VAL A 17 -10.30 -2.37 18.48
C VAL A 17 -11.43 -2.19 17.48
N GLU A 18 -12.66 -2.51 17.84
CA GLU A 18 -13.85 -2.37 17.00
C GLU A 18 -14.07 -0.91 16.55
N GLN A 19 -13.86 0.06 17.44
CA GLN A 19 -13.98 1.47 17.12
C GLN A 19 -12.82 1.95 16.21
N ARG A 20 -11.62 1.45 16.45
CA ARG A 20 -10.46 1.74 15.59
C ARG A 20 -10.67 1.22 14.17
N LEU A 21 -11.19 0.01 14.01
CA LEU A 21 -11.50 -0.57 12.70
C LEU A 21 -12.61 0.21 11.99
N CYS A 22 -13.64 0.64 12.72
CA CYS A 22 -14.69 1.50 12.16
C CYS A 22 -14.13 2.85 11.70
N ALA A 23 -13.25 3.48 12.49
CA ALA A 23 -12.62 4.74 12.12
C ALA A 23 -11.75 4.58 10.86
N LEU A 24 -10.94 3.52 10.79
CA LEU A 24 -10.14 3.19 9.63
C LEU A 24 -11.00 2.98 8.38
N HIS A 25 -12.07 2.21 8.48
CA HIS A 25 -12.98 1.94 7.38
C HIS A 25 -13.61 3.23 6.83
N ARG A 26 -14.13 4.08 7.73
CA ARG A 26 -14.76 5.36 7.37
C ARG A 26 -13.79 6.28 6.63
N GLU A 27 -12.57 6.36 7.11
CA GLU A 27 -11.55 7.21 6.49
C GLU A 27 -11.12 6.67 5.12
N LEU A 28 -10.98 5.35 4.97
CA LEU A 28 -10.73 4.74 3.66
C LEU A 28 -11.86 4.98 2.67
N GLN A 29 -13.12 4.90 3.10
CA GLN A 29 -14.26 5.24 2.24
C GLN A 29 -14.19 6.71 1.79
N ARG A 30 -13.90 7.64 2.71
CA ARG A 30 -13.72 9.05 2.36
C ARG A 30 -12.62 9.28 1.32
N ILE A 31 -11.48 8.60 1.48
CA ILE A 31 -10.36 8.68 0.53
C ILE A 31 -10.76 8.11 -0.84
N ILE A 32 -11.47 6.99 -0.86
CA ILE A 32 -11.98 6.39 -2.10
C ILE A 32 -12.95 7.35 -2.80
N GLU A 33 -13.85 7.98 -2.07
CA GLU A 33 -14.79 8.97 -2.61
C GLU A 33 -14.08 10.22 -3.14
N GLU A 34 -13.06 10.70 -2.43
CA GLU A 34 -12.30 11.90 -2.81
C GLU A 34 -11.43 11.68 -4.06
N PHE A 35 -10.67 10.60 -4.09
CA PHE A 35 -9.69 10.36 -5.16
C PHE A 35 -10.22 9.49 -6.31
N GLN A 36 -11.37 8.85 -6.16
CA GLN A 36 -11.99 7.99 -7.17
C GLN A 36 -11.00 7.02 -7.84
N PRO A 37 -10.27 6.20 -7.07
CA PRO A 37 -9.30 5.26 -7.63
C PRO A 37 -10.00 4.21 -8.50
N VAL A 38 -9.27 3.62 -9.44
CA VAL A 38 -9.77 2.54 -10.29
C VAL A 38 -9.41 1.15 -9.77
N GLU A 39 -8.45 1.06 -8.88
CA GLU A 39 -7.99 -0.19 -8.27
C GLU A 39 -7.24 0.10 -6.96
N VAL A 40 -7.10 -0.91 -6.12
CA VAL A 40 -6.46 -0.84 -4.81
C VAL A 40 -5.34 -1.88 -4.73
N ALA A 41 -4.19 -1.47 -4.23
CA ALA A 41 -3.08 -2.37 -3.92
C ALA A 41 -2.82 -2.38 -2.42
N VAL A 42 -2.66 -3.57 -1.84
CA VAL A 42 -2.38 -3.76 -0.42
C VAL A 42 -1.16 -4.64 -0.21
N GLU A 43 -0.39 -4.38 0.84
CA GLU A 43 0.69 -5.24 1.26
C GLU A 43 0.14 -6.40 2.10
N GLU A 44 0.62 -7.62 1.85
CA GLU A 44 0.29 -8.77 2.70
C GLU A 44 1.15 -8.77 3.95
N PRO A 45 0.55 -9.02 5.14
CA PRO A 45 1.31 -9.07 6.37
C PRO A 45 2.27 -10.26 6.36
N PHE A 46 3.52 -10.02 6.69
CA PHE A 46 4.50 -11.07 6.88
C PHE A 46 4.44 -11.61 8.31
N VAL A 47 4.03 -12.88 8.45
CA VAL A 47 3.85 -13.54 9.75
C VAL A 47 5.17 -14.19 10.21
N ALA A 48 6.21 -13.39 10.46
CA ALA A 48 7.43 -13.90 11.06
C ALA A 48 7.71 -13.18 12.38
N GLY A 49 7.63 -13.88 13.46
CA GLY A 49 8.17 -13.51 14.78
C GLY A 49 7.21 -12.90 15.79
N ASN A 50 6.21 -12.11 15.41
CA ASN A 50 5.26 -11.53 16.36
C ASN A 50 3.80 -11.65 15.89
N ALA A 51 3.13 -12.70 16.38
CA ALA A 51 1.74 -13.00 16.03
C ALA A 51 0.76 -11.85 16.36
N ARG A 52 1.02 -11.09 17.44
CA ARG A 52 0.15 -9.97 17.85
C ARG A 52 0.22 -8.81 16.84
N SER A 53 1.42 -8.46 16.36
CA SER A 53 1.60 -7.44 15.36
C SER A 53 1.02 -7.89 14.00
N ALA A 54 1.25 -9.14 13.61
CA ALA A 54 0.69 -9.70 12.38
C ALA A 54 -0.84 -9.69 12.39
N LEU A 55 -1.46 -9.99 13.54
CA LEU A 55 -2.92 -9.93 13.70
C LEU A 55 -3.45 -8.49 13.54
N ALA A 56 -2.77 -7.50 14.14
CA ALA A 56 -3.18 -6.10 14.01
C ALA A 56 -3.09 -5.60 12.56
N ILE A 57 -2.02 -5.94 11.84
CA ILE A 57 -1.83 -5.61 10.43
C ILE A 57 -2.88 -6.32 9.57
N GLY A 58 -3.13 -7.61 9.82
CA GLY A 58 -4.15 -8.38 9.09
C GLY A 58 -5.57 -7.83 9.27
N ARG A 59 -5.91 -7.34 10.47
CA ARG A 59 -7.20 -6.65 10.71
C ARG A 59 -7.30 -5.36 9.88
N ALA A 60 -6.27 -4.54 9.87
CA ALA A 60 -6.24 -3.31 9.08
C ALA A 60 -6.33 -3.61 7.57
N GLN A 61 -5.60 -4.61 7.09
CA GLN A 61 -5.67 -5.09 5.71
C GLN A 61 -7.09 -5.55 5.35
N ALA A 62 -7.73 -6.34 6.21
CA ALA A 62 -9.11 -6.81 5.97
C ALA A 62 -10.09 -5.64 5.82
N VAL A 63 -9.94 -4.59 6.63
CA VAL A 63 -10.75 -3.36 6.51
C VAL A 63 -10.49 -2.65 5.18
N ALA A 64 -9.24 -2.55 4.74
CA ALA A 64 -8.91 -1.94 3.45
C ALA A 64 -9.49 -2.72 2.27
N ILE A 65 -9.40 -4.06 2.31
CA ILE A 65 -10.02 -4.93 1.30
C ILE A 65 -11.54 -4.77 1.30
N LEU A 66 -12.17 -4.70 2.48
CA LEU A 66 -13.61 -4.51 2.60
C LEU A 66 -14.07 -3.17 2.01
N ALA A 67 -13.37 -2.08 2.34
CA ALA A 67 -13.68 -0.76 1.79
C ALA A 67 -13.57 -0.73 0.25
N ALA A 68 -12.52 -1.33 -0.31
CA ALA A 68 -12.35 -1.48 -1.75
C ALA A 68 -13.47 -2.32 -2.39
N ALA A 69 -13.81 -3.46 -1.79
CA ALA A 69 -14.85 -4.35 -2.29
C ALA A 69 -16.24 -3.68 -2.29
N GLN A 70 -16.57 -2.91 -1.26
CA GLN A 70 -17.81 -2.13 -1.19
C GLN A 70 -17.88 -1.06 -2.28
N ALA A 71 -16.75 -0.49 -2.66
CA ALA A 71 -16.62 0.45 -3.78
C ALA A 71 -16.49 -0.25 -5.15
N GLN A 72 -16.60 -1.58 -5.20
CA GLN A 72 -16.44 -2.40 -6.40
C GLN A 72 -15.07 -2.24 -7.09
N LEU A 73 -14.03 -1.92 -6.32
CA LEU A 73 -12.68 -1.75 -6.82
C LEU A 73 -11.92 -3.09 -6.80
N PRO A 74 -11.20 -3.44 -7.88
CA PRO A 74 -10.28 -4.57 -7.88
C PRO A 74 -9.18 -4.38 -6.82
N VAL A 75 -8.82 -5.47 -6.13
CA VAL A 75 -7.77 -5.47 -5.11
C VAL A 75 -6.62 -6.38 -5.53
N SER A 76 -5.43 -5.81 -5.62
CA SER A 76 -4.18 -6.56 -5.81
C SER A 76 -3.39 -6.63 -4.50
N ARG A 77 -2.80 -7.79 -4.22
CA ARG A 77 -2.04 -8.05 -2.98
C ARG A 77 -0.59 -8.34 -3.29
N TYR A 78 0.31 -7.76 -2.52
CA TYR A 78 1.75 -7.86 -2.74
C TYR A 78 2.48 -8.27 -1.46
N MET A 79 3.32 -9.27 -1.54
CA MET A 79 4.22 -9.61 -0.44
C MET A 79 5.35 -8.58 -0.34
N PRO A 80 5.91 -8.29 0.84
CA PRO A 80 7.01 -7.35 1.02
C PRO A 80 8.23 -7.62 0.12
N THR A 81 8.52 -8.90 -0.15
CA THR A 81 9.60 -9.31 -1.05
C THR A 81 9.31 -8.95 -2.51
N GLN A 82 8.06 -9.08 -2.96
CA GLN A 82 7.62 -8.67 -4.30
C GLN A 82 7.72 -7.14 -4.47
N VAL A 83 7.29 -6.38 -3.45
CA VAL A 83 7.41 -4.92 -3.47
C VAL A 83 8.87 -4.51 -3.65
N LYS A 84 9.78 -5.07 -2.86
CA LYS A 84 11.22 -4.79 -3.00
C LYS A 84 11.74 -5.15 -4.39
N GLN A 85 11.42 -6.31 -4.90
CA GLN A 85 11.89 -6.78 -6.20
C GLN A 85 11.39 -5.92 -7.35
N LEU A 86 10.11 -5.54 -7.36
CA LEU A 86 9.52 -4.75 -8.44
C LEU A 86 9.88 -3.27 -8.38
N VAL A 87 10.19 -2.75 -7.19
CA VAL A 87 10.61 -1.35 -7.02
C VAL A 87 12.10 -1.18 -7.32
N THR A 88 12.95 -2.08 -6.83
CA THR A 88 14.43 -1.93 -6.92
C THR A 88 15.10 -2.90 -7.91
N SER A 89 14.34 -3.78 -8.53
CA SER A 89 14.84 -4.92 -9.34
C SER A 89 15.69 -5.92 -8.53
N TYR A 90 15.69 -5.83 -7.18
CA TYR A 90 16.45 -6.69 -6.31
C TYR A 90 15.73 -6.98 -4.98
N GLY A 91 15.32 -8.23 -4.77
CA GLY A 91 14.48 -8.64 -3.65
C GLY A 91 15.11 -8.54 -2.24
N ARG A 92 16.44 -8.39 -2.16
CA ARG A 92 17.20 -8.22 -0.90
C ARG A 92 17.52 -6.76 -0.55
N SER A 93 16.93 -5.81 -1.27
CA SER A 93 17.14 -4.38 -1.05
C SER A 93 16.71 -3.96 0.36
N GLY A 94 17.52 -3.12 0.99
CA GLY A 94 17.20 -2.49 2.27
C GLY A 94 16.11 -1.41 2.12
N LYS A 95 15.49 -1.03 3.24
CA LYS A 95 14.43 0.01 3.26
C LYS A 95 14.90 1.33 2.63
N GLU A 96 16.14 1.74 2.89
CA GLU A 96 16.68 2.98 2.35
C GLU A 96 16.79 2.96 0.82
N GLN A 97 17.20 1.84 0.23
CA GLN A 97 17.23 1.69 -1.23
C GLN A 97 15.83 1.78 -1.84
N VAL A 98 14.84 1.14 -1.21
CA VAL A 98 13.43 1.26 -1.65
C VAL A 98 12.98 2.72 -1.61
N ARG A 99 13.26 3.44 -0.53
CA ARG A 99 12.92 4.88 -0.40
C ARG A 99 13.55 5.72 -1.49
N GLN A 100 14.83 5.50 -1.81
CA GLN A 100 15.53 6.24 -2.86
C GLN A 100 14.91 5.98 -4.24
N VAL A 101 14.59 4.73 -4.55
CA VAL A 101 13.95 4.40 -5.83
C VAL A 101 12.53 4.98 -5.91
N VAL A 102 11.77 4.95 -4.82
CA VAL A 102 10.45 5.60 -4.75
C VAL A 102 10.55 7.10 -5.02
N LYS A 103 11.52 7.81 -4.41
CA LYS A 103 11.79 9.23 -4.69
C LYS A 103 12.05 9.48 -6.17
N LEU A 104 12.94 8.68 -6.78
CA LEU A 104 13.30 8.82 -8.19
C LEU A 104 12.10 8.58 -9.11
N GLN A 105 11.30 7.55 -8.86
CA GLN A 105 10.16 7.22 -9.71
C GLN A 105 9.02 8.23 -9.59
N LEU A 106 8.86 8.86 -8.44
CA LEU A 106 7.87 9.92 -8.23
C LEU A 106 8.39 11.32 -8.62
N GLY A 107 9.69 11.48 -8.80
CA GLY A 107 10.30 12.78 -9.09
C GLY A 107 10.19 13.77 -7.93
N VAL A 108 10.19 13.27 -6.67
CA VAL A 108 10.07 14.11 -5.48
C VAL A 108 11.41 14.20 -4.74
N SER A 109 11.69 15.35 -4.13
CA SER A 109 12.90 15.58 -3.32
C SER A 109 12.85 14.80 -2.00
N ASP A 110 11.66 14.66 -1.41
CA ASP A 110 11.44 14.00 -0.14
C ASP A 110 10.20 13.13 -0.11
N LEU A 111 10.26 12.07 0.73
CA LEU A 111 9.12 11.23 1.07
C LEU A 111 8.60 11.63 2.46
N PRO A 112 7.34 11.30 2.77
CA PRO A 112 6.81 11.45 4.12
C PRO A 112 7.77 10.83 5.15
N GLU A 113 7.95 11.51 6.28
CA GLU A 113 8.80 11.01 7.38
C GLU A 113 8.28 9.70 7.94
N ALA A 114 6.96 9.54 7.96
CA ALA A 114 6.31 8.33 8.40
C ALA A 114 6.62 7.15 7.48
N SER A 115 7.26 6.11 8.02
CA SER A 115 7.68 4.93 7.26
C SER A 115 6.49 4.24 6.57
N ASP A 116 5.35 4.15 7.24
CA ASP A 116 4.15 3.47 6.73
C ASP A 116 3.59 4.15 5.46
N ALA A 117 3.67 5.49 5.39
CA ALA A 117 3.29 6.22 4.19
C ALA A 117 4.25 5.95 3.02
N ALA A 118 5.55 5.86 3.30
CA ALA A 118 6.55 5.51 2.29
C ALA A 118 6.41 4.05 1.82
N ASP A 119 6.09 3.14 2.73
CA ASP A 119 5.82 1.73 2.41
C ASP A 119 4.56 1.61 1.52
N ALA A 120 3.50 2.37 1.80
CA ALA A 120 2.30 2.42 0.96
C ALA A 120 2.59 2.96 -0.46
N LEU A 121 3.44 3.99 -0.58
CA LEU A 121 3.89 4.49 -1.89
C LEU A 121 4.68 3.42 -2.66
N ALA A 122 5.53 2.65 -1.99
CA ALA A 122 6.26 1.55 -2.62
C ALA A 122 5.31 0.46 -3.15
N VAL A 123 4.26 0.12 -2.42
CA VAL A 123 3.21 -0.82 -2.86
C VAL A 123 2.48 -0.29 -4.09
N ALA A 124 2.11 0.99 -4.09
CA ALA A 124 1.44 1.62 -5.24
C ALA A 124 2.33 1.61 -6.49
N ILE A 125 3.62 1.95 -6.36
CA ILE A 125 4.59 1.91 -7.46
C ILE A 125 4.80 0.47 -7.95
N CYS A 126 4.92 -0.49 -7.04
CA CYS A 126 5.01 -1.91 -7.36
C CYS A 126 3.84 -2.34 -8.26
N HIS A 127 2.62 -1.96 -7.87
CA HIS A 127 1.42 -2.27 -8.62
C HIS A 127 1.41 -1.64 -10.02
N LEU A 128 1.72 -0.36 -10.12
CA LEU A 128 1.78 0.34 -11.42
C LEU A 128 2.86 -0.24 -12.36
N ASN A 129 4.02 -0.61 -11.83
CA ASN A 129 5.06 -1.27 -12.59
C ASN A 129 4.60 -2.65 -13.10
N GLN A 130 3.93 -3.44 -12.26
CA GLN A 130 3.36 -4.74 -12.65
C GLN A 130 2.30 -4.59 -13.74
N GLN A 131 1.41 -3.62 -13.61
CA GLN A 131 0.40 -3.31 -14.63
C GLN A 131 1.03 -2.89 -15.96
N HIS A 132 2.10 -2.09 -15.91
CA HIS A 132 2.83 -1.70 -17.11
C HIS A 132 3.46 -2.90 -17.80
N LEU A 133 4.13 -3.77 -17.07
CA LEU A 133 4.72 -5.00 -17.60
C LEU A 133 3.67 -5.90 -18.25
N ASN A 134 2.53 -6.11 -17.59
CA ASN A 134 1.44 -6.92 -18.13
C ASN A 134 0.89 -6.34 -19.44
N ARG A 135 0.76 -5.01 -19.54
CA ARG A 135 0.30 -4.35 -20.77
C ARG A 135 1.30 -4.51 -21.92
N VAL A 136 2.59 -4.41 -21.64
CA VAL A 136 3.65 -4.59 -22.65
C VAL A 136 3.67 -6.03 -23.17
N LEU A 137 3.62 -7.01 -22.27
CA LEU A 137 3.63 -8.43 -22.63
C LEU A 137 2.38 -8.82 -23.44
N ASN A 138 1.21 -8.29 -23.10
CA ASN A 138 -0.05 -8.58 -23.79
C ASN A 138 -0.20 -7.86 -25.15
N ARG A 139 0.66 -6.88 -25.45
CA ARG A 139 0.70 -6.19 -26.77
C ARG A 139 1.65 -6.86 -27.78
N GLY A 140 2.39 -7.87 -27.34
CA GLY A 140 3.40 -8.56 -28.15
C GLY A 140 2.87 -9.75 -28.98
N TYR A 141 1.53 -9.92 -29.05
CA TYR A 141 0.89 -10.95 -29.88
C TYR A 141 -0.20 -10.35 -30.75
#